data_e2d084cc7274f6fbd65df05cb6f1c0e4
#
_entry.id   e2d084cc7274f6fbd65df05cb6f1c0e4
#
_cell.length_a   1.000
_cell.length_b   1.000
_cell.length_c   1.000
_cell.angle_alpha   90.00
_cell.angle_beta   90.00
_cell.angle_gamma   90.00
#
_symmetry.space_group_name_H-M   'P 1'
#
loop_
_entity.id
_entity.type
_entity.pdbx_description
1 polymer ?
#
loop_
_entity_poly.entity_id
_entity_poly.type
_entity_poly.pdbx_seq_one_letter_code
_entity_poly.pdbx_strand_id
1 'polypeptide(L)' 'MTGTVSRGKAHIHVSLADEKGSCIGGHLEKGCLINTTCELVLGILEEYETKREFDPESGYDEIVFKRIKEGKDYD' A
#
# COMPACT_ATOMS: atom_id res chain seq x y z
N MET A 1 -4.98 4.00 8.22
CA MET A 1 -4.22 4.06 6.96
C MET A 1 -4.25 2.74 6.24
N THR A 2 -4.25 2.78 4.96
CA THR A 2 -4.23 1.56 4.16
C THR A 2 -3.34 1.79 2.95
N GLY A 3 -2.81 0.70 2.42
CA GLY A 3 -2.00 0.82 1.23
C GLY A 3 -1.21 -0.43 0.96
N THR A 4 -0.26 -0.30 0.05
CA THR A 4 0.59 -1.40 -0.34
C THR A 4 2.05 -0.96 -0.32
N VAL A 5 2.91 -1.91 -0.05
CA VAL A 5 4.34 -1.73 -0.19
C VAL A 5 4.82 -2.80 -1.14
N SER A 6 5.43 -2.40 -2.22
CA SER A 6 5.80 -3.32 -3.25
C SER A 6 7.08 -2.82 -3.90
N ARG A 7 8.06 -3.69 -4.02
CA ARG A 7 9.31 -3.39 -4.69
C ARG A 7 9.96 -2.12 -4.15
N GLY A 8 9.91 -1.96 -2.84
CA GLY A 8 10.52 -0.81 -2.19
C GLY A 8 9.75 0.48 -2.29
N LYS A 9 8.54 0.44 -2.85
CA LYS A 9 7.71 1.63 -2.93
C LYS A 9 6.47 1.47 -2.08
N ALA A 10 6.12 2.50 -1.36
CA ALA A 10 4.92 2.52 -0.53
C ALA A 10 3.88 3.42 -1.17
N HIS A 11 2.65 2.96 -1.23
CA HIS A 11 1.54 3.76 -1.70
C HIS A 11 0.46 3.65 -0.64
N ILE A 12 0.41 4.63 0.23
CA ILE A 12 -0.39 4.56 1.44
C ILE A 12 -1.27 5.79 1.55
N HIS A 13 -2.52 5.56 1.91
CA HIS A 13 -3.46 6.63 2.18
C HIS A 13 -3.70 6.68 3.68
N VAL A 14 -3.80 7.88 4.21
CA VAL A 14 -4.07 8.06 5.62
C VAL A 14 -5.35 8.84 5.80
N SER A 15 -5.98 8.63 6.92
CA SER A 15 -7.11 9.42 7.35
C SER A 15 -6.79 9.88 8.74
N LEU A 16 -6.84 11.17 8.97
CA LEU A 16 -6.47 11.77 10.24
C LEU A 16 -7.66 12.53 10.80
N ALA A 17 -7.82 12.44 12.08
CA ALA A 17 -8.91 13.13 12.76
C ALA A 17 -8.36 14.03 13.85
N ASP A 18 -8.95 15.20 14.01
CA ASP A 18 -8.57 16.08 15.11
C ASP A 18 -9.45 15.79 16.31
N GLU A 19 -9.25 16.54 17.38
CA GLU A 19 -9.99 16.29 18.60
C GLU A 19 -11.47 16.63 18.46
N LYS A 20 -11.85 17.31 17.43
CA LYS A 20 -13.24 17.63 17.20
C LYS A 20 -13.94 16.64 16.28
N GLY A 21 -13.20 15.67 15.80
CA GLY A 21 -13.77 14.66 14.92
C GLY A 21 -13.73 15.01 13.45
N SER A 22 -13.09 16.12 13.08
CA SER A 22 -12.93 16.45 11.67
C SER A 22 -11.83 15.58 11.07
N CYS A 23 -12.06 15.07 9.88
CA CYS A 23 -11.13 14.16 9.25
C CYS A 23 -10.60 14.71 7.96
N ILE A 24 -9.33 14.45 7.69
CA ILE A 24 -8.75 14.74 6.39
C ILE A 24 -8.04 13.48 5.93
N GLY A 25 -7.92 13.33 4.64
CA GLY A 25 -7.27 12.15 4.10
C GLY A 25 -6.41 12.52 2.91
N GLY A 26 -5.51 11.63 2.57
CA GLY A 26 -4.62 11.84 1.44
C GLY A 26 -3.51 10.83 1.43
N HIS A 27 -2.55 11.06 0.53
CA HIS A 27 -1.37 10.21 0.43
C HIS A 27 -0.40 10.49 1.55
N LEU A 28 0.22 9.44 2.03
CA LEU A 28 1.29 9.59 3.00
C LEU A 28 2.57 9.88 2.24
N GLU A 29 3.19 10.99 2.56
CA GLU A 29 4.40 11.43 1.89
C GLU A 29 5.58 11.37 2.82
N LYS A 30 6.78 11.51 2.25
CA LYS A 30 7.97 11.54 3.04
C LYS A 30 7.92 12.68 4.03
N GLY A 31 8.51 12.48 5.17
CA GLY A 31 8.61 13.55 6.18
C GLY A 31 7.49 13.55 7.19
N CYS A 32 6.53 12.67 7.06
CA CYS A 32 5.51 12.55 8.09
C CYS A 32 6.09 11.85 9.30
N LEU A 33 5.87 12.42 10.46
CA LEU A 33 6.42 11.87 11.69
C LEU A 33 5.30 11.40 12.59
N ILE A 34 5.57 10.33 13.29
CA ILE A 34 4.63 9.79 14.25
C ILE A 34 4.82 10.48 15.57
N ASN A 35 3.74 11.03 16.08
CA ASN A 35 3.79 11.65 17.40
C ASN A 35 3.21 10.65 18.34
N THR A 36 4.05 10.05 19.01
CA THR A 36 4.08 9.05 20.02
C THR A 36 4.11 7.64 19.47
N THR A 37 3.03 7.07 19.01
CA THR A 37 3.00 5.65 18.74
C THR A 37 2.25 5.32 17.48
N CYS A 38 2.72 4.32 16.77
CA CYS A 38 2.02 3.82 15.60
C CYS A 38 2.08 2.30 15.63
N GLU A 39 0.95 1.68 15.46
CA GLU A 39 0.89 0.21 15.39
C GLU A 39 0.52 -0.18 13.98
N LEU A 40 1.24 -1.15 13.43
CA LEU A 40 1.03 -1.59 12.08
C LEU A 40 0.70 -3.07 12.04
N VAL A 41 -0.25 -3.40 11.18
CA VAL A 41 -0.55 -4.79 10.88
C VAL A 41 -0.32 -4.96 9.38
N LEU A 42 0.58 -5.85 9.02
CA LEU A 42 0.96 -6.04 7.63
C LEU A 42 0.60 -7.44 7.16
N GLY A 43 0.03 -7.51 5.98
CA GLY A 43 -0.22 -8.78 5.34
C GLY A 43 0.83 -9.00 4.28
N ILE A 44 1.38 -10.19 4.23
CA ILE A 44 2.40 -10.53 3.26
C ILE A 44 1.83 -11.50 2.26
N LEU A 45 1.92 -11.13 0.98
CA LEU A 45 1.37 -11.95 -0.08
C LEU A 45 2.50 -12.69 -0.78
N GLU A 46 2.80 -13.86 -0.27
CA GLU A 46 3.93 -14.62 -0.79
C GLU A 46 3.67 -15.29 -2.10
N GLU A 47 2.42 -15.47 -2.45
CA GLU A 47 2.07 -16.17 -3.66
C GLU A 47 1.96 -15.25 -4.86
N TYR A 48 2.25 -13.99 -4.69
CA TYR A 48 2.06 -13.03 -5.76
C TYR A 48 3.30 -12.17 -5.98
N GLU A 49 3.54 -11.87 -7.22
CA GLU A 49 4.50 -10.89 -7.62
C GLU A 49 3.74 -9.65 -8.00
N THR A 50 4.27 -8.49 -7.74
CA THR A 50 3.61 -7.25 -8.08
C THR A 50 4.49 -6.41 -8.97
N LYS A 51 3.88 -5.63 -9.81
CA LYS A 51 4.59 -4.64 -10.61
C LYS A 51 3.63 -3.51 -10.90
N ARG A 52 4.12 -2.46 -11.48
CA ARG A 52 3.29 -1.33 -11.86
C ARG A 52 3.24 -1.25 -13.36
N GLU A 53 2.04 -1.06 -13.88
CA GLU A 53 1.84 -0.94 -15.31
C GLU A 53 0.96 0.27 -15.58
N PHE A 54 1.28 0.98 -16.63
CA PHE A 54 0.50 2.16 -17.00
C PHE A 54 -0.89 1.73 -17.45
N ASP A 55 -1.90 2.38 -16.90
CA ASP A 55 -3.28 2.11 -17.26
C ASP A 55 -3.82 3.33 -17.99
N PRO A 56 -4.11 3.21 -19.28
CA PRO A 56 -4.60 4.37 -20.02
C PRO A 56 -5.95 4.88 -19.53
N GLU A 57 -6.72 4.05 -18.89
CA GLU A 57 -8.00 4.51 -18.37
C GLU A 57 -7.85 5.40 -17.16
N SER A 58 -6.95 5.08 -16.27
CA SER A 58 -6.75 5.90 -15.07
C SER A 58 -5.70 6.98 -15.32
N GLY A 59 -4.82 6.77 -16.27
CA GLY A 59 -3.73 7.70 -16.53
C GLY A 59 -2.56 7.54 -15.57
N TYR A 60 -2.54 6.48 -14.77
CA TYR A 60 -1.50 6.26 -13.78
C TYR A 60 -0.89 4.89 -13.92
N ASP A 61 0.25 4.71 -13.28
CA ASP A 61 0.86 3.39 -13.17
C ASP A 61 0.14 2.66 -12.04
N GLU A 62 -0.56 1.62 -12.37
CA GLU A 62 -1.35 0.88 -11.40
C GLU A 62 -0.66 -0.40 -11.01
N ILE A 63 -0.91 -0.86 -9.79
CA ILE A 63 -0.32 -2.08 -9.31
C ILE A 63 -1.01 -3.27 -9.95
N VAL A 64 -0.20 -4.23 -10.39
CA VAL A 64 -0.71 -5.47 -10.99
C VAL A 64 -0.17 -6.64 -10.19
N PHE A 65 -1.05 -7.55 -9.82
CA PHE A 65 -0.68 -8.76 -9.09
C PHE A 65 -0.64 -9.92 -10.04
N LYS A 66 0.43 -10.70 -9.94
CA LYS A 66 0.55 -11.89 -10.74
C LYS A 66 0.81 -13.06 -9.82
N ARG A 67 0.03 -14.10 -9.90
CA ARG A 67 0.22 -15.26 -9.04
C ARG A 67 1.46 -16.03 -9.49
N ILE A 68 2.31 -16.32 -8.54
CA ILE A 68 3.50 -17.09 -8.82
C ILE A 68 3.18 -18.55 -8.83
N LYS A 69 3.48 -19.23 -9.98
CA LYS A 69 3.20 -20.55 -10.07
C LYS A 69 4.32 -21.28 -9.66
N GLU A 70 4.73 -21.53 -8.67
CA GLU A 70 5.77 -22.14 -8.30
C GLU A 70 5.70 -23.33 -8.09
N GLY A 71 5.80 -23.63 -8.24
CA GLY A 71 5.70 -24.65 -8.07
C GLY A 71 5.43 -25.30 -7.19
N LYS A 72 5.34 -25.15 -7.07
CA LYS A 72 5.14 -25.44 -6.44
C LYS A 72 4.59 -26.24 -6.08
N ASP A 73 4.75 -26.41 -6.19
CA ASP A 73 4.51 -27.16 -5.83
C ASP A 73 4.37 -27.59 -4.72
N TYR A 74 4.09 -27.05 -4.19
CA TYR A 74 3.84 -27.35 -3.11
C TYR A 74 2.84 -28.18 -3.03
N ASP A 75 2.36 -28.44 -3.65
CA ASP A 75 1.38 -29.09 -3.53
C ASP A 75 1.40 -30.11 -3.42
#